data_f4dcd1084404f4cfadea764dde392bde
#
_entry.id   f4dcd1084404f4cfadea764dde392bde
#
_cell.length_a   1.000
_cell.length_b   1.000
_cell.length_c   1.000
_cell.angle_alpha   90.00
_cell.angle_beta   90.00
_cell.angle_gamma   90.00
#
_symmetry.space_group_name_H-M   'P 1'
#
loop_
_entity.id
_entity.type
_entity.pdbx_description
1 polymer ?
#
loop_
_entity_poly.entity_id
_entity_poly.type
_entity_poly.pdbx_seq_one_letter_code
_entity_poly.pdbx_strand_id
1 'polypeptide(L)'
;MKPLACIAVIILLFSGACSDLGSPPDSRNPDWVNDLIKQLQSAPVGNPPQSIWKYDYNGQTVYYVPPQCCDQYSTLYDAKGKVICAPDGGLTGTGDGRCPDFFQERKNGVLIWRDSRTR
;
A
#
# COMPACT_ATOMS: atom_id res chain seq x y z
N MET A 1 10.77 -48.81 45.63
CA MET A 1 11.44 -47.54 45.57
C MET A 1 11.16 -46.89 44.21
N LYS A 2 10.45 -45.82 44.19
CA LYS A 2 10.12 -45.11 42.95
C LYS A 2 11.06 -43.92 42.80
N PRO A 3 11.75 -43.76 41.67
CA PRO A 3 12.53 -42.56 41.45
C PRO A 3 11.57 -41.38 41.13
N LEU A 4 11.72 -40.33 41.90
CA LEU A 4 11.08 -39.06 41.62
C LEU A 4 11.72 -38.42 40.39
N ALA A 5 10.98 -38.36 39.31
CA ALA A 5 11.40 -37.62 38.16
C ALA A 5 11.16 -36.12 38.40
N CYS A 6 12.24 -35.39 38.56
CA CYS A 6 12.19 -33.93 38.54
C CYS A 6 11.89 -33.47 37.13
N ILE A 7 10.66 -32.99 36.91
CA ILE A 7 10.32 -32.31 35.70
C ILE A 7 10.81 -30.85 35.83
N ALA A 8 11.93 -30.57 35.20
CA ALA A 8 12.39 -29.20 35.05
C ALA A 8 11.50 -28.50 33.98
N VAL A 9 10.60 -27.66 34.44
CA VAL A 9 9.85 -26.78 33.56
C VAL A 9 10.78 -25.65 33.14
N ILE A 10 11.30 -25.76 31.93
CA ILE A 10 12.03 -24.65 31.30
C ILE A 10 11.01 -23.63 30.78
N ILE A 11 10.82 -22.56 31.54
CA ILE A 11 10.05 -21.41 31.08
C ILE A 11 10.96 -20.64 30.15
N LEU A 12 10.76 -20.81 28.83
CA LEU A 12 11.36 -19.99 27.82
C LEU A 12 10.63 -18.63 27.83
N LEU A 13 11.24 -17.65 28.48
CA LEU A 13 10.80 -16.26 28.36
C LEU A 13 11.18 -15.75 26.97
N PHE A 14 10.22 -15.77 26.05
CA PHE A 14 10.35 -15.03 24.81
C PHE A 14 10.16 -13.55 25.11
N SER A 15 11.24 -12.84 25.32
CA SER A 15 11.22 -11.38 25.27
C SER A 15 11.22 -10.97 23.81
N GLY A 16 10.01 -10.82 23.23
CA GLY A 16 9.86 -10.23 21.93
C GLY A 16 10.20 -8.76 22.00
N ALA A 17 11.34 -8.36 21.47
CA ALA A 17 11.62 -6.96 21.22
C ALA A 17 10.86 -6.53 19.98
N CYS A 18 9.73 -5.82 20.16
CA CYS A 18 9.05 -5.12 19.09
C CYS A 18 9.76 -3.81 18.83
N SER A 19 10.66 -3.78 17.87
CA SER A 19 11.15 -2.52 17.32
C SER A 19 10.27 -2.19 16.11
N ASP A 20 9.18 -1.47 16.38
CA ASP A 20 8.26 -1.05 15.35
C ASP A 20 8.70 0.29 14.76
N LEU A 21 9.31 0.25 13.60
CA LEU A 21 9.48 1.40 12.72
C LEU A 21 8.69 1.13 11.43
N GLY A 22 7.38 1.41 11.48
CA GLY A 22 6.48 1.29 10.35
C GLY A 22 5.35 0.30 10.57
N SER A 23 4.24 0.50 9.86
CA SER A 23 3.13 -0.46 9.87
C SER A 23 3.60 -1.80 9.30
N PRO A 24 3.27 -2.92 9.96
CA PRO A 24 3.61 -4.23 9.42
C PRO A 24 2.94 -4.42 8.04
N PRO A 25 3.57 -5.19 7.14
CA PRO A 25 2.95 -5.50 5.86
C PRO A 25 1.61 -6.19 6.10
N ASP A 26 0.57 -5.71 5.42
CA ASP A 26 -0.75 -6.34 5.48
C ASP A 26 -0.74 -7.59 4.60
N SER A 27 -0.93 -8.76 5.20
CA SER A 27 -0.96 -10.03 4.49
C SER A 27 -2.10 -10.15 3.47
N ARG A 28 -3.07 -9.23 3.52
CA ARG A 28 -4.17 -9.15 2.56
C ARG A 28 -3.79 -8.44 1.27
N ASN A 29 -2.71 -7.69 1.28
CA ASN A 29 -2.23 -6.98 0.10
C ASN A 29 -1.22 -7.86 -0.67
N PRO A 30 -1.16 -7.72 -2.01
CA PRO A 30 -0.05 -8.28 -2.76
C PRO A 30 1.30 -7.74 -2.28
N ASP A 31 2.34 -8.56 -2.39
CA ASP A 31 3.68 -8.18 -1.92
C ASP A 31 4.17 -6.87 -2.54
N TRP A 32 3.92 -6.68 -3.84
CA TRP A 32 4.35 -5.45 -4.52
C TRP A 32 3.67 -4.19 -3.96
N VAL A 33 2.42 -4.30 -3.46
CA VAL A 33 1.73 -3.17 -2.80
C VAL A 33 2.42 -2.84 -1.48
N ASN A 34 2.78 -3.86 -0.69
CA ASN A 34 3.53 -3.64 0.55
C ASN A 34 4.91 -3.05 0.29
N ASP A 35 5.58 -3.46 -0.79
CA ASP A 35 6.86 -2.88 -1.20
C ASP A 35 6.72 -1.43 -1.64
N LEU A 36 5.65 -1.10 -2.37
CA LEU A 36 5.34 0.28 -2.75
C LEU A 36 5.10 1.15 -1.51
N ILE A 37 4.35 0.67 -0.52
CA ILE A 37 4.13 1.37 0.75
C ILE A 37 5.46 1.67 1.43
N LYS A 38 6.36 0.71 1.53
CA LYS A 38 7.70 0.90 2.11
C LYS A 38 8.50 1.95 1.35
N GLN A 39 8.44 1.92 0.03
CA GLN A 39 9.11 2.90 -0.83
C GLN A 39 8.58 4.32 -0.56
N LEU A 40 7.27 4.49 -0.49
CA LEU A 40 6.64 5.78 -0.22
C LEU A 40 6.95 6.27 1.20
N GLN A 41 6.99 5.39 2.18
CA GLN A 41 7.36 5.72 3.57
C GLN A 41 8.83 6.13 3.70
N SER A 42 9.72 5.66 2.85
CA SER A 42 11.14 6.03 2.87
C SER A 42 11.43 7.36 2.18
N ALA A 43 10.49 7.87 1.39
CA ALA A 43 10.58 9.16 0.73
C ALA A 43 10.06 10.29 1.63
N PRO A 44 10.40 11.55 1.38
CA PRO A 44 9.76 12.68 2.05
C PRO A 44 8.25 12.68 1.87
N VAL A 45 7.52 13.22 2.86
CA VAL A 45 6.05 13.32 2.78
C VAL A 45 5.65 14.12 1.55
N GLY A 46 4.78 13.55 0.73
CA GLY A 46 4.29 14.17 -0.50
C GLY A 46 3.31 15.33 -0.25
N ASN A 47 2.97 16.02 -1.31
CA ASN A 47 1.95 17.05 -1.32
C ASN A 47 0.97 16.84 -2.49
N PRO A 48 -0.28 16.43 -2.24
CA PRO A 48 -0.79 16.01 -0.93
C PRO A 48 -0.09 14.74 -0.40
N PRO A 49 -0.30 14.36 0.89
CA PRO A 49 0.22 13.10 1.40
C PRO A 49 -0.21 11.92 0.52
N GLN A 50 0.71 11.01 0.26
CA GLN A 50 0.47 9.89 -0.65
C GLN A 50 -0.56 8.90 -0.11
N SER A 51 -1.28 8.24 -1.01
CA SER A 51 -2.24 7.20 -0.67
C SER A 51 -2.31 6.17 -1.78
N ILE A 52 -2.82 4.99 -1.44
CA ILE A 52 -3.05 3.89 -2.39
C ILE A 52 -4.48 3.44 -2.22
N TRP A 53 -5.22 3.40 -3.32
CA TRP A 53 -6.62 2.99 -3.38
C TRP A 53 -6.77 1.76 -4.26
N LYS A 54 -7.62 0.83 -3.85
CA LYS A 54 -8.00 -0.32 -4.66
C LYS A 54 -9.39 -0.11 -5.23
N TYR A 55 -9.57 -0.45 -6.51
CA TYR A 55 -10.85 -0.41 -7.22
C TYR A 55 -11.02 -1.65 -8.09
N ASP A 56 -12.27 -1.90 -8.47
CA ASP A 56 -12.60 -2.74 -9.60
C ASP A 56 -12.81 -1.85 -10.83
N TYR A 57 -12.14 -2.18 -11.91
CA TYR A 57 -12.17 -1.43 -13.16
C TYR A 57 -12.07 -2.40 -14.35
N ASN A 58 -13.04 -2.34 -15.26
CA ASN A 58 -13.11 -3.25 -16.41
C ASN A 58 -12.98 -4.75 -16.05
N GLY A 59 -13.63 -5.16 -14.94
CA GLY A 59 -13.60 -6.53 -14.46
C GLY A 59 -12.28 -6.96 -13.82
N GLN A 60 -11.38 -6.01 -13.55
CA GLN A 60 -10.08 -6.27 -12.96
C GLN A 60 -9.87 -5.47 -11.66
N THR A 61 -9.10 -6.03 -10.75
CA THR A 61 -8.61 -5.30 -9.59
C THR A 61 -7.46 -4.39 -10.03
N VAL A 62 -7.57 -3.11 -9.69
CA VAL A 62 -6.57 -2.09 -9.97
C VAL A 62 -6.22 -1.30 -8.72
N TYR A 63 -5.04 -0.66 -8.74
CA TYR A 63 -4.57 0.15 -7.63
C TYR A 63 -4.22 1.55 -8.15
N TYR A 64 -4.80 2.55 -7.50
CA TYR A 64 -4.67 3.94 -7.90
C TYR A 64 -3.86 4.71 -6.87
N VAL A 65 -2.85 5.43 -7.35
CA VAL A 65 -2.04 6.36 -6.56
C VAL A 65 -2.28 7.76 -7.08
N PRO A 66 -2.94 8.65 -6.28
CA PRO A 66 -3.23 10.02 -6.69
C PRO A 66 -1.98 10.81 -7.06
N PRO A 67 -2.12 11.82 -7.93
CA PRO A 67 -0.98 12.64 -8.35
C PRO A 67 -0.48 13.52 -7.20
N GLN A 68 0.81 13.76 -7.20
CA GLN A 68 1.43 14.77 -6.34
C GLN A 68 1.33 16.15 -6.97
N CYS A 69 1.40 17.18 -6.14
CA CYS A 69 1.57 18.55 -6.63
C CYS A 69 2.90 18.64 -7.41
N CYS A 70 3.03 19.38 -8.39
CA CYS A 70 2.11 20.15 -9.21
C CYS A 70 2.44 19.73 -10.64
N ASP A 71 1.55 19.22 -11.38
CA ASP A 71 1.74 18.68 -12.74
C ASP A 71 2.26 17.24 -12.79
N GLN A 72 2.25 16.52 -11.66
CA GLN A 72 2.61 15.10 -11.63
C GLN A 72 1.44 14.25 -12.12
N TYR A 73 1.74 13.15 -12.81
CA TYR A 73 0.74 12.16 -13.17
C TYR A 73 0.36 11.28 -11.99
N SER A 74 -0.91 10.88 -11.91
CA SER A 74 -1.32 9.74 -11.11
C SER A 74 -0.77 8.44 -11.71
N THR A 75 -0.90 7.35 -10.98
CA THR A 75 -0.52 6.02 -11.47
C THR A 75 -1.63 5.04 -11.20
N LEU A 76 -2.04 4.30 -12.22
CA LEU A 76 -2.93 3.16 -12.12
C LEU A 76 -2.16 1.88 -12.42
N TYR A 77 -2.17 0.96 -11.46
CA TYR A 77 -1.52 -0.35 -11.57
C TYR A 77 -2.55 -1.45 -11.74
N ASP A 78 -2.19 -2.50 -12.46
CA ASP A 78 -2.96 -3.74 -12.45
C ASP A 78 -2.70 -4.55 -11.16
N ALA A 79 -3.35 -5.72 -11.03
CA ALA A 79 -3.22 -6.57 -9.84
C ALA A 79 -1.79 -7.10 -9.63
N LYS A 80 -0.97 -7.09 -10.67
CA LYS A 80 0.43 -7.56 -10.63
C LYS A 80 1.45 -6.45 -10.40
N GLY A 81 1.00 -5.20 -10.30
CA GLY A 81 1.88 -4.04 -10.11
C GLY A 81 2.43 -3.44 -11.40
N LYS A 82 1.87 -3.82 -12.55
CA LYS A 82 2.21 -3.20 -13.82
C LYS A 82 1.43 -1.91 -14.01
N VAL A 83 2.09 -0.85 -14.44
CA VAL A 83 1.44 0.42 -14.76
C VAL A 83 0.56 0.27 -15.99
N ILE A 84 -0.71 0.63 -15.86
CA ILE A 84 -1.69 0.61 -16.96
C ILE A 84 -1.76 1.97 -17.64
N CYS A 85 -1.95 3.02 -16.85
CA CYS A 85 -2.19 4.38 -17.35
C CYS A 85 -2.04 5.40 -16.20
N ALA A 86 -2.15 6.68 -16.54
CA ALA A 86 -2.33 7.78 -15.60
C ALA A 86 -3.72 8.41 -15.82
N PRO A 87 -4.72 8.09 -14.99
CA PRO A 87 -6.09 8.57 -15.18
C PRO A 87 -6.25 10.09 -15.07
N ASP A 88 -5.40 10.74 -14.30
CA ASP A 88 -5.43 12.18 -14.08
C ASP A 88 -4.04 12.73 -13.79
N GLY A 89 -3.98 14.03 -13.48
CA GLY A 89 -2.72 14.73 -13.27
C GLY A 89 -2.08 15.20 -14.56
N GLY A 90 -0.82 15.60 -14.48
CA GLY A 90 -0.11 16.26 -15.57
C GLY A 90 -0.51 17.73 -15.73
N LEU A 91 0.02 18.40 -16.75
CA LEU A 91 -0.20 19.84 -16.99
C LEU A 91 -1.67 20.20 -17.17
N THR A 92 -2.45 19.35 -17.83
CA THR A 92 -3.87 19.58 -18.10
C THR A 92 -4.80 19.00 -17.04
N GLY A 93 -4.28 18.17 -16.12
CA GLY A 93 -5.08 17.46 -15.13
C GLY A 93 -5.87 16.27 -15.68
N THR A 94 -5.75 15.95 -16.96
CA THR A 94 -6.53 14.91 -17.63
C THR A 94 -5.80 13.58 -17.79
N GLY A 95 -4.61 13.46 -17.20
CA GLY A 95 -3.80 12.25 -17.31
C GLY A 95 -3.18 12.06 -18.68
N ASP A 96 -2.81 10.80 -18.98
CA ASP A 96 -2.16 10.42 -20.22
C ASP A 96 -3.11 10.03 -21.36
N GLY A 97 -4.42 10.09 -21.11
CA GLY A 97 -5.44 9.79 -22.11
C GLY A 97 -5.70 8.31 -22.38
N ARG A 98 -4.98 7.39 -21.72
CA ARG A 98 -5.13 5.94 -21.94
C ARG A 98 -6.30 5.29 -21.19
N CYS A 99 -6.80 5.93 -20.14
CA CYS A 99 -7.96 5.45 -19.39
C CYS A 99 -8.87 6.63 -18.98
N PRO A 100 -9.48 7.31 -19.96
CA PRO A 100 -10.26 8.52 -19.72
C PRO A 100 -11.56 8.27 -18.97
N ASP A 101 -12.03 7.03 -18.92
CA ASP A 101 -13.27 6.60 -18.29
C ASP A 101 -13.07 6.06 -16.86
N PHE A 102 -11.85 6.05 -16.32
CA PHE A 102 -11.54 5.42 -15.05
C PHE A 102 -12.43 5.93 -13.90
N PHE A 103 -12.59 7.25 -13.76
CA PHE A 103 -13.36 7.82 -12.66
C PHE A 103 -14.86 7.57 -12.76
N GLN A 104 -15.39 7.35 -13.97
CA GLN A 104 -16.78 6.99 -14.16
C GLN A 104 -17.05 5.50 -13.97
N GLU A 105 -16.09 4.65 -14.37
CA GLU A 105 -16.28 3.20 -14.42
C GLU A 105 -15.72 2.46 -13.19
N ARG A 106 -14.89 3.10 -12.37
CA ARG A 106 -14.34 2.49 -11.15
C ARG A 106 -15.43 2.15 -10.16
N LYS A 107 -15.28 1.02 -9.47
CA LYS A 107 -16.23 0.53 -8.47
C LYS A 107 -15.51 0.02 -7.23
N ASN A 108 -16.24 -0.09 -6.12
CA ASN A 108 -15.80 -0.77 -4.89
C ASN A 108 -14.47 -0.21 -4.34
N GLY A 109 -14.35 1.11 -4.26
CA GLY A 109 -13.14 1.77 -3.78
C GLY A 109 -12.84 1.46 -2.33
N VAL A 110 -11.59 1.07 -2.06
CA VAL A 110 -11.07 0.81 -0.72
C VAL A 110 -9.74 1.52 -0.55
N LEU A 111 -9.61 2.30 0.53
CA LEU A 111 -8.32 2.88 0.90
C LEU A 111 -7.42 1.76 1.44
N ILE A 112 -6.30 1.53 0.77
CA ILE A 112 -5.30 0.53 1.18
C ILE A 112 -4.31 1.13 2.16
N TRP A 113 -3.83 2.33 1.87
CA TRP A 113 -2.83 3.01 2.69
C TRP A 113 -2.88 4.52 2.46
N ARG A 114 -2.60 5.26 3.53
CA ARG A 114 -2.41 6.72 3.48
C ARG A 114 -1.23 7.11 4.33
N ASP A 115 -0.38 7.97 3.81
CA ASP A 115 0.72 8.54 4.56
C ASP A 115 0.15 9.45 5.66
N SER A 116 0.36 9.06 6.92
CA SER A 116 -0.13 9.79 8.10
C SER A 116 0.93 10.72 8.70
N ARG A 117 2.12 10.76 8.12
CA ARG A 117 3.19 11.63 8.61
C ARG A 117 2.82 13.10 8.37
N THR A 118 3.19 13.95 9.30
CA THR A 118 3.10 15.41 9.14
C THR A 118 4.39 15.95 8.54
N ARG A 119 4.28 17.06 7.81
CA ARG A 119 5.45 17.78 7.28
C ARG A 119 6.19 18.49 8.36
#